data_6066b9d889a696c7cd9dd56e9dfb972d
#
_entry.id   6066b9d889a696c7cd9dd56e9dfb972d
#
_cell.length_a   1.000
_cell.length_b   1.000
_cell.length_c   1.000
_cell.angle_alpha   90.00
_cell.angle_beta   90.00
_cell.angle_gamma   90.00
#
_symmetry.space_group_name_H-M   'P 1'
#
loop_
_entity.id
_entity.type
_entity.pdbx_description
1 polymer ?
#
loop_
_entity_poly.entity_id
_entity_poly.type
_entity_poly.pdbx_seq_one_letter_code
_entity_poly.pdbx_strand_id
1 'polypeptide(L)'
;MIPFNKPYLTGKETHYIYEAVNSGKLSGNGIFTKRCQDFFEQRYGFKKCLLTTSCTDALEMAAILCDIQPGDEVIIPSYTFVSTALAFVRQGARIVFADSMPNHPNIDADKIEALITDRTKVIVPVHYAGVACDMDKIMTLATKYNLLVVEDAAQAIDSYYSPLPPSPLKGEQDTRYTNALQLNNPTKTPPLGGRGAGTIGHFAAFSFHETKNIISGEGGMLAINDERFIHRAEIIWEKGTNRAEFFRGEVNKYGWVDTGSSFLPSEVIAAFLWAQVEHLDMIQDKRKQLWHTYYELLKPLADKGLFILPDLPSYATNNAHMFYLVCHSLDERTALIKKLKDNDILAVFHYLSLHSSPYYNNKHDGRKLPNCDKFADCLVRLPMYYDLTKDDVKLICEVIKMKFNTI
;
A
#
# COMPACT_ATOMS: atom_id res chain seq x y z
N MET A 1 26.79 -10.55 2.41
CA MET A 1 25.92 -9.37 2.63
C MET A 1 24.48 -9.75 2.39
N ILE A 2 23.59 -9.47 3.35
CA ILE A 2 22.13 -9.65 3.22
C ILE A 2 21.57 -8.32 2.72
N PRO A 3 21.05 -8.25 1.48
CA PRO A 3 20.49 -7.02 0.92
C PRO A 3 19.16 -6.67 1.61
N PHE A 4 18.77 -5.40 1.55
CA PHE A 4 17.48 -4.95 2.08
C PHE A 4 16.29 -5.56 1.31
N ASN A 5 16.39 -5.62 0.00
CA ASN A 5 15.41 -6.20 -0.91
C ASN A 5 16.11 -6.96 -2.04
N LYS A 6 15.44 -7.97 -2.57
CA LYS A 6 15.85 -8.71 -3.76
C LYS A 6 14.59 -9.09 -4.54
N PRO A 7 14.44 -8.61 -5.78
CA PRO A 7 13.34 -9.01 -6.63
C PRO A 7 13.30 -10.52 -6.82
N TYR A 8 12.13 -11.12 -6.64
CA TYR A 8 11.92 -12.55 -6.89
C TYR A 8 11.40 -12.76 -8.31
N LEU A 9 12.02 -13.70 -9.02
CA LEU A 9 11.57 -14.12 -10.34
C LEU A 9 11.02 -15.55 -10.28
N THR A 10 9.85 -15.76 -10.86
CA THR A 10 9.16 -17.05 -10.90
C THR A 10 9.78 -17.99 -11.92
N GLY A 11 10.55 -17.44 -12.88
CA GLY A 11 11.12 -18.12 -14.03
C GLY A 11 10.22 -18.12 -15.28
N LYS A 12 8.99 -17.56 -15.17
CA LYS A 12 8.04 -17.47 -16.30
C LYS A 12 8.00 -16.10 -16.97
N GLU A 13 8.62 -15.08 -16.38
CA GLU A 13 8.54 -13.70 -16.84
C GLU A 13 9.00 -13.55 -18.29
N THR A 14 10.17 -14.10 -18.64
CA THR A 14 10.70 -14.03 -19.99
C THR A 14 9.87 -14.84 -21.00
N HIS A 15 9.24 -15.93 -20.56
CA HIS A 15 8.34 -16.72 -21.39
C HIS A 15 7.10 -15.91 -21.79
N TYR A 16 6.43 -15.28 -20.83
CA TYR A 16 5.24 -14.47 -21.12
C TYR A 16 5.58 -13.17 -21.89
N ILE A 17 6.74 -12.57 -21.64
CA ILE A 17 7.24 -11.46 -22.46
C ILE A 17 7.41 -11.91 -23.93
N TYR A 18 7.99 -13.10 -24.15
CA TYR A 18 8.12 -13.67 -25.48
C TYR A 18 6.75 -13.91 -26.14
N GLU A 19 5.76 -14.44 -25.41
CA GLU A 19 4.40 -14.60 -25.90
C GLU A 19 3.76 -13.23 -26.28
N ALA A 20 3.94 -12.22 -25.42
CA ALA A 20 3.43 -10.87 -25.70
C ALA A 20 4.02 -10.30 -27.00
N VAL A 21 5.34 -10.46 -27.19
CA VAL A 21 6.03 -10.03 -28.43
C VAL A 21 5.48 -10.75 -29.66
N ASN A 22 5.34 -12.08 -29.59
CA ASN A 22 4.85 -12.87 -30.71
C ASN A 22 3.37 -12.67 -31.04
N SER A 23 2.57 -12.18 -30.08
CA SER A 23 1.16 -11.84 -30.33
C SER A 23 0.99 -10.67 -31.28
N GLY A 24 2.04 -9.89 -31.54
CA GLY A 24 2.01 -8.68 -32.36
C GLY A 24 1.32 -7.48 -31.68
N LYS A 25 0.84 -7.63 -30.43
CA LYS A 25 0.22 -6.57 -29.63
C LYS A 25 1.15 -6.18 -28.48
N LEU A 26 1.97 -5.14 -28.69
CA LEU A 26 2.93 -4.66 -27.70
C LEU A 26 2.42 -3.48 -26.86
N SER A 27 1.52 -2.67 -27.44
CA SER A 27 0.88 -1.56 -26.72
C SER A 27 -0.09 -2.11 -25.66
N GLY A 28 -0.35 -1.35 -24.63
CA GLY A 28 -1.24 -1.76 -23.54
C GLY A 28 -2.66 -2.16 -23.95
N ASN A 29 -3.41 -2.68 -23.00
CA ASN A 29 -4.77 -3.21 -23.17
C ASN A 29 -4.84 -4.44 -24.11
N GLY A 30 -3.82 -5.31 -24.03
CA GLY A 30 -3.80 -6.60 -24.73
C GLY A 30 -4.21 -7.75 -23.80
N ILE A 31 -3.75 -8.96 -24.15
CA ILE A 31 -4.16 -10.19 -23.46
C ILE A 31 -3.66 -10.27 -22.03
N PHE A 32 -2.41 -9.86 -21.76
CA PHE A 32 -1.85 -9.92 -20.42
C PHE A 32 -2.39 -8.82 -19.52
N THR A 33 -2.61 -7.62 -20.06
CA THR A 33 -3.33 -6.55 -19.33
C THR A 33 -4.68 -7.05 -18.87
N LYS A 34 -5.47 -7.67 -19.74
CA LYS A 34 -6.80 -8.21 -19.41
C LYS A 34 -6.72 -9.34 -18.39
N ARG A 35 -5.81 -10.30 -18.56
CA ARG A 35 -5.62 -11.40 -17.59
C ARG A 35 -5.34 -10.88 -16.18
N CYS A 36 -4.46 -9.89 -16.05
CA CYS A 36 -4.18 -9.28 -14.76
C CYS A 36 -5.41 -8.57 -14.17
N GLN A 37 -6.09 -7.74 -14.98
CA GLN A 37 -7.28 -7.01 -14.55
C GLN A 37 -8.38 -7.97 -14.11
N ASP A 38 -8.72 -8.96 -14.92
CA ASP A 38 -9.74 -9.97 -14.64
C ASP A 38 -9.42 -10.76 -13.36
N PHE A 39 -8.13 -11.11 -13.15
CA PHE A 39 -7.70 -11.79 -11.93
C PHE A 39 -7.97 -10.95 -10.69
N PHE A 40 -7.58 -9.67 -10.70
CA PHE A 40 -7.76 -8.80 -9.55
C PHE A 40 -9.24 -8.47 -9.30
N GLU A 41 -10.02 -8.25 -10.36
CA GLU A 41 -11.47 -8.05 -10.28
C GLU A 41 -12.15 -9.27 -9.64
N GLN A 42 -11.82 -10.48 -10.09
CA GLN A 42 -12.40 -11.72 -9.56
C GLN A 42 -11.92 -12.04 -8.13
N ARG A 43 -10.63 -11.85 -7.85
CA ARG A 43 -10.07 -12.22 -6.55
C ARG A 43 -10.54 -11.32 -5.42
N TYR A 44 -10.63 -10.02 -5.65
CA TYR A 44 -10.93 -9.02 -4.62
C TYR A 44 -12.33 -8.41 -4.73
N GLY A 45 -13.02 -8.62 -5.85
CA GLY A 45 -14.35 -8.09 -6.07
C GLY A 45 -14.38 -6.62 -6.47
N PHE A 46 -13.27 -6.09 -7.01
CA PHE A 46 -13.27 -4.75 -7.60
C PHE A 46 -14.27 -4.66 -8.76
N LYS A 47 -14.93 -3.50 -8.88
CA LYS A 47 -15.86 -3.27 -10.00
C LYS A 47 -15.13 -3.11 -11.31
N LYS A 48 -13.95 -2.49 -11.27
CA LYS A 48 -13.05 -2.35 -12.41
C LYS A 48 -11.61 -2.20 -11.94
N CYS A 49 -10.67 -2.81 -12.67
CA CYS A 49 -9.24 -2.61 -12.52
C CYS A 49 -8.65 -2.05 -13.81
N LEU A 50 -7.77 -1.07 -13.70
CA LEU A 50 -7.00 -0.52 -14.81
C LEU A 50 -5.51 -0.55 -14.44
N LEU A 51 -4.71 -1.35 -15.15
CA LEU A 51 -3.26 -1.36 -14.95
C LEU A 51 -2.67 -0.01 -15.37
N THR A 52 -1.70 0.46 -14.60
CA THR A 52 -0.99 1.72 -14.84
C THR A 52 0.53 1.50 -14.87
N THR A 53 1.27 2.45 -15.44
CA THR A 53 2.73 2.37 -15.51
C THR A 53 3.39 2.51 -14.14
N SER A 54 2.70 3.07 -13.16
CA SER A 54 3.12 3.14 -11.75
C SER A 54 1.91 3.31 -10.81
N CYS A 55 2.11 3.08 -9.51
CA CYS A 55 1.11 3.45 -8.50
C CYS A 55 0.89 4.97 -8.45
N THR A 56 1.92 5.76 -8.75
CA THR A 56 1.80 7.21 -8.87
C THR A 56 0.78 7.59 -9.93
N ASP A 57 0.82 6.95 -11.10
CA ASP A 57 -0.17 7.17 -12.16
C ASP A 57 -1.57 6.76 -11.73
N ALA A 58 -1.72 5.67 -10.97
CA ALA A 58 -3.01 5.27 -10.43
C ALA A 58 -3.58 6.32 -9.47
N LEU A 59 -2.74 6.91 -8.61
CA LEU A 59 -3.13 8.01 -7.73
C LEU A 59 -3.47 9.29 -8.53
N GLU A 60 -2.70 9.59 -9.57
CA GLU A 60 -2.97 10.74 -10.46
C GLU A 60 -4.30 10.57 -11.20
N MET A 61 -4.60 9.37 -11.70
CA MET A 61 -5.91 9.05 -12.27
C MET A 61 -7.04 9.25 -11.24
N ALA A 62 -6.85 8.77 -10.01
CA ALA A 62 -7.82 8.97 -8.94
C ALA A 62 -8.03 10.45 -8.63
N ALA A 63 -6.97 11.26 -8.59
CA ALA A 63 -7.07 12.71 -8.38
C ALA A 63 -7.88 13.41 -9.48
N ILE A 64 -7.67 13.03 -10.76
CA ILE A 64 -8.46 13.53 -11.89
C ILE A 64 -9.93 13.09 -11.77
N LEU A 65 -10.18 11.81 -11.41
CA LEU A 65 -11.53 11.28 -11.23
C LEU A 65 -12.29 11.94 -10.08
N CYS A 66 -11.58 12.34 -9.02
CA CYS A 66 -12.14 13.11 -7.92
C CYS A 66 -12.47 14.56 -8.29
N ASP A 67 -12.17 14.96 -9.52
CA ASP A 67 -12.41 16.33 -10.05
C ASP A 67 -11.83 17.43 -9.14
N ILE A 68 -10.58 17.22 -8.71
CA ILE A 68 -9.86 18.14 -7.82
C ILE A 68 -9.62 19.46 -8.54
N GLN A 69 -10.01 20.53 -7.89
CA GLN A 69 -9.82 21.90 -8.38
C GLN A 69 -8.79 22.65 -7.51
N PRO A 70 -8.15 23.70 -8.06
CA PRO A 70 -7.24 24.53 -7.28
C PRO A 70 -7.89 25.09 -6.01
N GLY A 71 -7.31 24.79 -4.86
CA GLY A 71 -7.80 25.21 -3.54
C GLY A 71 -8.66 24.18 -2.81
N ASP A 72 -9.06 23.09 -3.46
CA ASP A 72 -9.68 21.95 -2.77
C ASP A 72 -8.69 21.34 -1.78
N GLU A 73 -9.20 20.80 -0.68
CA GLU A 73 -8.40 20.20 0.37
C GLU A 73 -8.47 18.67 0.33
N VAL A 74 -7.30 18.05 0.50
CA VAL A 74 -7.15 16.59 0.56
C VAL A 74 -6.46 16.22 1.86
N ILE A 75 -7.12 15.37 2.67
CA ILE A 75 -6.58 14.90 3.95
C ILE A 75 -5.79 13.62 3.71
N ILE A 76 -4.50 13.63 4.08
CA ILE A 76 -3.60 12.46 3.98
C ILE A 76 -2.73 12.35 5.24
N PRO A 77 -2.21 11.13 5.60
CA PRO A 77 -1.20 11.04 6.65
C PRO A 77 0.10 11.72 6.19
N SER A 78 0.81 12.36 7.12
CA SER A 78 2.11 12.98 6.78
C SER A 78 3.23 11.95 6.65
N TYR A 79 3.14 10.81 7.33
CA TYR A 79 4.10 9.73 7.25
C TYR A 79 3.74 8.78 6.10
N THR A 80 4.08 9.17 4.89
CA THR A 80 3.82 8.40 3.66
C THR A 80 4.84 8.73 2.58
N PHE A 81 4.79 7.99 1.48
CA PHE A 81 5.57 8.30 0.28
C PHE A 81 5.01 9.52 -0.44
N VAL A 82 5.89 10.28 -1.08
CA VAL A 82 5.54 11.56 -1.71
C VAL A 82 4.41 11.45 -2.76
N SER A 83 4.30 10.32 -3.46
CA SER A 83 3.28 10.12 -4.51
C SER A 83 1.86 10.26 -4.00
N THR A 84 1.59 9.88 -2.74
CA THR A 84 0.27 10.03 -2.10
C THR A 84 -0.20 11.48 -2.11
N ALA A 85 0.70 12.43 -1.86
CA ALA A 85 0.40 13.86 -1.88
C ALA A 85 0.53 14.46 -3.29
N LEU A 86 1.58 14.07 -4.02
CA LEU A 86 1.95 14.65 -5.32
C LEU A 86 0.82 14.56 -6.33
N ALA A 87 0.12 13.44 -6.40
CA ALA A 87 -0.98 13.21 -7.32
C ALA A 87 -2.05 14.32 -7.23
N PHE A 88 -2.42 14.69 -6.02
CA PHE A 88 -3.43 15.73 -5.76
C PHE A 88 -2.84 17.15 -5.88
N VAL A 89 -1.60 17.35 -5.46
CA VAL A 89 -0.89 18.65 -5.62
C VAL A 89 -0.80 19.04 -7.10
N ARG A 90 -0.59 18.07 -7.99
CA ARG A 90 -0.57 18.31 -9.45
C ARG A 90 -1.91 18.82 -10.00
N GLN A 91 -3.02 18.48 -9.36
CA GLN A 91 -4.36 19.01 -9.69
C GLN A 91 -4.66 20.35 -8.97
N GLY A 92 -3.71 20.87 -8.17
CA GLY A 92 -3.87 22.14 -7.45
C GLY A 92 -4.45 22.01 -6.05
N ALA A 93 -4.57 20.80 -5.51
CA ALA A 93 -5.04 20.58 -4.15
C ALA A 93 -4.10 21.18 -3.10
N ARG A 94 -4.69 21.64 -2.01
CA ARG A 94 -4.02 21.90 -0.74
C ARG A 94 -4.05 20.64 0.09
N ILE A 95 -2.89 20.16 0.52
CA ILE A 95 -2.81 18.99 1.39
C ILE A 95 -2.98 19.39 2.84
N VAL A 96 -3.89 18.71 3.52
CA VAL A 96 -4.14 18.80 4.96
C VAL A 96 -3.57 17.55 5.61
N PHE A 97 -2.41 17.68 6.25
CA PHE A 97 -1.76 16.52 6.85
C PHE A 97 -2.42 16.10 8.16
N ALA A 98 -2.74 14.81 8.25
CA ALA A 98 -3.17 14.16 9.48
C ALA A 98 -1.99 13.47 10.17
N ASP A 99 -2.05 13.32 11.48
CA ASP A 99 -1.08 12.56 12.26
C ASP A 99 -1.33 11.05 12.14
N SER A 100 -0.31 10.26 12.43
CA SER A 100 -0.43 8.81 12.56
C SER A 100 -0.99 8.41 13.93
N MET A 101 -1.43 7.16 14.05
CA MET A 101 -1.78 6.57 15.34
C MET A 101 -0.53 6.53 16.26
N PRO A 102 -0.69 6.53 17.59
CA PRO A 102 0.47 6.51 18.51
C PRO A 102 1.34 5.26 18.42
N ASN A 103 0.73 4.12 18.05
CA ASN A 103 1.34 2.79 18.00
C ASN A 103 1.45 2.20 16.61
N HIS A 104 0.89 2.86 15.59
CA HIS A 104 0.92 2.39 14.19
C HIS A 104 1.09 3.55 13.20
N PRO A 105 1.86 3.39 12.11
CA PRO A 105 2.07 4.46 11.13
C PRO A 105 0.83 4.89 10.33
N ASN A 106 -0.25 4.10 10.32
CA ASN A 106 -1.50 4.46 9.66
C ASN A 106 -2.09 5.77 10.22
N ILE A 107 -2.86 6.46 9.39
CA ILE A 107 -3.60 7.68 9.78
C ILE A 107 -4.46 7.43 11.02
N ASP A 108 -4.45 8.38 11.96
CA ASP A 108 -5.35 8.36 13.11
C ASP A 108 -6.76 8.80 12.69
N ALA A 109 -7.63 7.82 12.47
CA ALA A 109 -9.00 8.08 11.99
C ALA A 109 -9.83 8.93 12.96
N ASP A 110 -9.54 8.88 14.27
CA ASP A 110 -10.25 9.66 15.28
C ASP A 110 -9.93 11.17 15.22
N LYS A 111 -8.85 11.54 14.52
CA LYS A 111 -8.45 12.94 14.36
C LYS A 111 -8.83 13.54 13.00
N ILE A 112 -9.37 12.76 12.07
CA ILE A 112 -9.68 13.22 10.72
C ILE A 112 -10.80 14.27 10.76
N GLU A 113 -11.85 14.06 11.55
CA GLU A 113 -13.03 14.93 11.56
C GLU A 113 -12.69 16.40 11.86
N ALA A 114 -11.76 16.63 12.78
CA ALA A 114 -11.31 17.98 13.13
C ALA A 114 -10.53 18.71 12.02
N LEU A 115 -10.15 17.99 10.95
CA LEU A 115 -9.43 18.54 9.80
C LEU A 115 -10.35 18.88 8.63
N ILE A 116 -11.62 18.45 8.68
CA ILE A 116 -12.59 18.64 7.60
C ILE A 116 -13.07 20.09 7.58
N THR A 117 -13.02 20.69 6.39
CA THR A 117 -13.57 22.04 6.11
C THR A 117 -14.52 21.96 4.91
N ASP A 118 -15.16 23.07 4.56
CA ASP A 118 -16.03 23.16 3.37
C ASP A 118 -15.26 22.96 2.05
N ARG A 119 -13.93 23.00 2.08
CA ARG A 119 -13.06 22.74 0.92
C ARG A 119 -12.57 21.33 0.84
N THR A 120 -12.77 20.52 1.86
CA THR A 120 -12.32 19.12 1.86
C THR A 120 -13.10 18.32 0.82
N LYS A 121 -12.39 17.61 -0.05
CA LYS A 121 -12.97 16.78 -1.12
C LYS A 121 -12.65 15.30 -0.93
N VAL A 122 -11.43 14.99 -0.47
CA VAL A 122 -10.92 13.62 -0.47
C VAL A 122 -10.19 13.31 0.83
N ILE A 123 -10.37 12.09 1.33
CA ILE A 123 -9.52 11.49 2.35
C ILE A 123 -8.69 10.38 1.67
N VAL A 124 -7.37 10.37 1.90
CA VAL A 124 -6.47 9.36 1.34
C VAL A 124 -5.79 8.58 2.47
N PRO A 125 -6.41 7.51 2.98
CA PRO A 125 -5.74 6.61 3.91
C PRO A 125 -4.62 5.85 3.19
N VAL A 126 -3.51 5.62 3.89
CA VAL A 126 -2.38 4.81 3.40
C VAL A 126 -2.30 3.54 4.24
N HIS A 127 -2.42 2.39 3.62
CA HIS A 127 -2.33 1.08 4.29
C HIS A 127 -0.87 0.70 4.51
N TYR A 128 -0.24 1.35 5.49
CA TYR A 128 1.18 1.21 5.75
C TYR A 128 1.56 -0.23 6.13
N ALA A 129 2.66 -0.72 5.57
CA ALA A 129 3.19 -2.07 5.76
C ALA A 129 2.20 -3.20 5.38
N GLY A 130 1.16 -2.88 4.60
CA GLY A 130 0.12 -3.82 4.23
C GLY A 130 -0.91 -4.06 5.34
N VAL A 131 -1.02 -3.14 6.29
CA VAL A 131 -2.04 -3.18 7.35
C VAL A 131 -3.12 -2.14 7.06
N ALA A 132 -4.37 -2.59 6.95
CA ALA A 132 -5.49 -1.69 6.62
C ALA A 132 -5.69 -0.60 7.70
N CYS A 133 -6.05 0.61 7.26
CA CYS A 133 -6.55 1.67 8.16
C CYS A 133 -7.92 1.32 8.74
N ASP A 134 -8.39 2.06 9.75
CA ASP A 134 -9.76 1.92 10.27
C ASP A 134 -10.77 2.48 9.25
N MET A 135 -11.10 1.63 8.27
CA MET A 135 -11.90 2.03 7.13
C MET A 135 -13.37 2.29 7.49
N ASP A 136 -13.91 1.65 8.51
CA ASP A 136 -15.29 1.90 8.93
C ASP A 136 -15.46 3.31 9.48
N LYS A 137 -14.51 3.81 10.30
CA LYS A 137 -14.50 5.19 10.75
C LYS A 137 -14.31 6.17 9.60
N ILE A 138 -13.35 5.90 8.71
CA ILE A 138 -13.06 6.77 7.56
C ILE A 138 -14.26 6.88 6.63
N MET A 139 -14.92 5.76 6.30
CA MET A 139 -16.09 5.76 5.43
C MET A 139 -17.32 6.40 6.09
N THR A 140 -17.45 6.28 7.43
CA THR A 140 -18.49 7.00 8.18
C THR A 140 -18.32 8.51 8.03
N LEU A 141 -17.12 9.03 8.18
CA LEU A 141 -16.82 10.45 7.96
C LEU A 141 -17.02 10.86 6.50
N ALA A 142 -16.55 10.06 5.56
CA ALA A 142 -16.72 10.33 4.14
C ALA A 142 -18.21 10.43 3.75
N THR A 143 -19.04 9.53 4.26
CA THR A 143 -20.50 9.58 4.05
C THR A 143 -21.12 10.82 4.70
N LYS A 144 -20.77 11.12 5.95
CA LYS A 144 -21.30 12.26 6.70
C LYS A 144 -21.03 13.60 6.01
N TYR A 145 -19.84 13.75 5.44
CA TYR A 145 -19.38 15.01 4.82
C TYR A 145 -19.39 14.98 3.29
N ASN A 146 -19.94 13.93 2.67
CA ASN A 146 -19.98 13.75 1.21
C ASN A 146 -18.59 13.85 0.57
N LEU A 147 -17.61 13.15 1.14
CA LEU A 147 -16.22 13.12 0.66
C LEU A 147 -15.94 11.84 -0.13
N LEU A 148 -14.99 11.90 -1.05
CA LEU A 148 -14.44 10.72 -1.70
C LEU A 148 -13.30 10.12 -0.86
N VAL A 149 -13.08 8.81 -1.00
CA VAL A 149 -11.98 8.10 -0.36
C VAL A 149 -11.15 7.39 -1.42
N VAL A 150 -9.85 7.67 -1.43
CA VAL A 150 -8.85 7.03 -2.29
C VAL A 150 -7.88 6.26 -1.40
N GLU A 151 -7.95 4.94 -1.39
CA GLU A 151 -7.05 4.10 -0.61
C GLU A 151 -5.67 4.03 -1.30
N ASP A 152 -4.62 4.56 -0.68
CA ASP A 152 -3.26 4.25 -1.09
C ASP A 152 -2.91 2.85 -0.56
N ALA A 153 -3.13 1.87 -1.42
CA ALA A 153 -2.91 0.45 -1.17
C ALA A 153 -1.59 -0.04 -1.78
N ALA A 154 -0.62 0.87 -2.03
CA ALA A 154 0.67 0.54 -2.65
C ALA A 154 1.45 -0.58 -1.94
N GLN A 155 1.12 -0.88 -0.70
CA GLN A 155 1.75 -1.92 0.13
C GLN A 155 0.78 -3.04 0.52
N ALA A 156 -0.49 -3.00 0.05
CA ALA A 156 -1.57 -3.74 0.67
C ALA A 156 -2.19 -4.84 -0.22
N ILE A 157 -1.49 -5.27 -1.30
CA ILE A 157 -1.96 -6.43 -2.07
C ILE A 157 -2.12 -7.64 -1.15
N ASP A 158 -3.24 -8.35 -1.24
CA ASP A 158 -3.59 -9.51 -0.40
C ASP A 158 -3.66 -9.22 1.12
N SER A 159 -3.93 -7.95 1.49
CA SER A 159 -4.33 -7.55 2.84
C SER A 159 -5.85 -7.51 2.96
N TYR A 160 -6.36 -7.73 4.16
CA TYR A 160 -7.81 -7.75 4.41
C TYR A 160 -8.17 -6.88 5.61
N TYR A 161 -9.33 -6.25 5.51
CA TYR A 161 -10.01 -5.54 6.57
C TYR A 161 -11.22 -6.38 7.02
N SER A 162 -11.36 -6.61 8.31
CA SER A 162 -12.54 -7.26 8.90
C SER A 162 -13.18 -6.30 9.89
N PRO A 163 -14.50 -6.04 9.78
CA PRO A 163 -15.21 -5.32 10.83
C PRO A 163 -14.95 -5.99 12.18
N LEU A 164 -14.73 -5.18 13.22
CA LEU A 164 -14.56 -5.71 14.58
C LEU A 164 -15.79 -6.57 14.94
N PRO A 165 -15.61 -7.82 15.38
CA PRO A 165 -16.71 -8.53 16.04
C PRO A 165 -17.15 -7.70 17.25
N PRO A 166 -18.43 -7.77 17.66
CA PRO A 166 -18.88 -7.09 18.87
C PRO A 166 -17.95 -7.47 20.03
N SER A 167 -17.63 -6.49 20.88
CA SER A 167 -16.76 -6.70 22.04
C SER A 167 -17.20 -7.94 22.83
N PRO A 168 -16.29 -8.83 23.24
CA PRO A 168 -16.65 -9.97 24.08
C PRO A 168 -17.36 -9.49 25.31
N LEU A 169 -18.38 -10.21 25.73
CA LEU A 169 -19.09 -9.94 26.98
C LEU A 169 -18.08 -10.00 28.13
N LYS A 170 -18.28 -9.16 29.18
CA LYS A 170 -17.40 -9.14 30.37
C LYS A 170 -17.24 -10.56 30.92
N GLY A 171 -16.00 -11.09 30.84
CA GLY A 171 -15.65 -12.44 31.35
C GLY A 171 -15.22 -13.45 30.28
N GLU A 172 -15.35 -13.17 28.98
CA GLU A 172 -14.79 -14.00 27.92
C GLU A 172 -13.33 -13.62 27.65
N GLN A 173 -12.47 -14.64 27.48
CA GLN A 173 -11.09 -14.40 27.05
C GLN A 173 -11.07 -13.74 25.68
N ASP A 174 -10.33 -12.64 25.57
CA ASP A 174 -10.17 -11.93 24.30
C ASP A 174 -9.32 -12.77 23.33
N THR A 175 -10.01 -13.60 22.54
CA THR A 175 -9.40 -14.46 21.52
C THR A 175 -9.02 -13.69 20.23
N ARG A 176 -9.20 -12.37 20.18
CA ARG A 176 -8.94 -11.53 19.00
C ARG A 176 -7.47 -11.59 18.58
N TYR A 177 -6.56 -11.66 19.54
CA TYR A 177 -5.11 -11.82 19.29
C TYR A 177 -4.76 -13.21 18.76
N THR A 178 -5.38 -14.26 19.28
CA THR A 178 -5.17 -15.64 18.81
C THR A 178 -5.77 -15.85 17.43
N ASN A 179 -6.88 -15.21 17.10
CA ASN A 179 -7.51 -15.30 15.77
C ASN A 179 -6.70 -14.54 14.71
N ALA A 180 -6.12 -13.38 15.00
CA ALA A 180 -5.23 -12.68 14.07
C ALA A 180 -3.98 -13.51 13.73
N LEU A 181 -3.49 -14.33 14.66
CA LEU A 181 -2.41 -15.29 14.43
C LEU A 181 -2.89 -16.58 13.74
N GLN A 182 -4.15 -17.00 13.96
CA GLN A 182 -4.74 -18.20 13.32
C GLN A 182 -5.25 -17.94 11.88
N LEU A 183 -5.49 -16.69 11.49
CA LEU A 183 -5.78 -16.29 10.10
C LEU A 183 -4.59 -16.51 9.14
N ASN A 184 -3.48 -17.01 9.64
CA ASN A 184 -2.33 -17.49 8.85
C ASN A 184 -2.53 -18.88 8.23
N ASN A 185 -3.76 -19.41 8.21
CA ASN A 185 -4.04 -20.66 7.49
C ASN A 185 -4.15 -20.34 5.98
N PRO A 186 -3.37 -21.00 5.10
CA PRO A 186 -3.26 -20.67 3.67
C PRO A 186 -4.49 -21.08 2.84
N THR A 187 -5.69 -21.06 3.41
CA THR A 187 -6.91 -21.28 2.63
C THR A 187 -7.24 -20.04 1.82
N LYS A 188 -7.42 -20.22 0.54
CA LYS A 188 -7.66 -19.27 -0.57
C LYS A 188 -8.89 -18.34 -0.43
N THR A 189 -9.46 -18.21 0.76
CA THR A 189 -10.65 -17.39 1.02
C THR A 189 -10.30 -16.26 1.98
N PRO A 190 -10.82 -15.03 1.73
CA PRO A 190 -10.79 -13.98 2.74
C PRO A 190 -11.31 -14.50 4.09
N PRO A 191 -10.84 -13.95 5.22
CA PRO A 191 -11.49 -14.20 6.50
C PRO A 191 -13.00 -14.03 6.34
N LEU A 192 -13.82 -14.90 6.94
CA LEU A 192 -15.28 -14.83 6.83
C LEU A 192 -15.76 -13.39 7.08
N GLY A 193 -16.33 -12.75 6.04
CA GLY A 193 -16.75 -11.35 6.07
C GLY A 193 -15.64 -10.30 5.87
N GLY A 194 -14.38 -10.71 5.61
CA GLY A 194 -13.29 -9.77 5.35
C GLY A 194 -13.37 -9.15 3.96
N ARG A 195 -13.15 -7.83 3.87
CA ARG A 195 -13.01 -7.08 2.62
C ARG A 195 -11.53 -6.87 2.32
N GLY A 196 -11.09 -7.03 1.07
CA GLY A 196 -9.71 -6.71 0.67
C GLY A 196 -9.39 -5.23 0.96
N ALA A 197 -8.19 -4.94 1.46
CA ALA A 197 -7.73 -3.55 1.53
C ALA A 197 -7.68 -2.99 0.10
N GLY A 198 -8.23 -1.80 -0.10
CA GLY A 198 -8.46 -1.23 -1.43
C GLY A 198 -9.85 -1.49 -2.03
N THR A 199 -10.72 -2.27 -1.35
CA THR A 199 -12.09 -2.52 -1.84
C THR A 199 -13.17 -1.71 -1.12
N ILE A 200 -12.78 -0.76 -0.26
CA ILE A 200 -13.69 -0.10 0.68
C ILE A 200 -13.93 1.35 0.29
N GLY A 201 -12.89 2.08 -0.06
CA GLY A 201 -12.98 3.42 -0.61
C GLY A 201 -13.53 3.43 -2.03
N HIS A 202 -13.73 4.61 -2.60
CA HIS A 202 -14.22 4.77 -3.98
C HIS A 202 -13.19 4.29 -4.99
N PHE A 203 -11.92 4.51 -4.69
CA PHE A 203 -10.77 4.11 -5.49
C PHE A 203 -9.67 3.52 -4.62
N ALA A 204 -8.80 2.71 -5.22
CA ALA A 204 -7.55 2.31 -4.60
C ALA A 204 -6.40 2.23 -5.61
N ALA A 205 -5.20 2.62 -5.18
CA ALA A 205 -4.00 2.56 -5.98
C ALA A 205 -3.04 1.49 -5.43
N PHE A 206 -2.66 0.56 -6.30
CA PHE A 206 -1.71 -0.52 -5.98
C PHE A 206 -0.38 -0.32 -6.71
N SER A 207 0.70 -0.85 -6.15
CA SER A 207 2.04 -0.78 -6.71
C SER A 207 2.60 -2.16 -7.00
N PHE A 208 3.23 -2.28 -8.16
CA PHE A 208 3.99 -3.46 -8.58
C PHE A 208 5.48 -3.11 -8.84
N HIS A 209 5.97 -2.05 -8.17
CA HIS A 209 7.39 -1.72 -8.14
C HIS A 209 8.22 -2.88 -7.59
N GLU A 210 9.50 -2.99 -7.97
CA GLU A 210 10.41 -4.10 -7.61
C GLU A 210 10.54 -4.40 -6.11
N THR A 211 10.14 -3.47 -5.23
CA THR A 211 10.16 -3.64 -3.77
C THR A 211 8.87 -4.23 -3.20
N LYS A 212 7.86 -4.47 -4.01
CA LYS A 212 6.53 -4.93 -3.58
C LYS A 212 6.47 -6.46 -3.47
N ASN A 213 5.34 -6.96 -2.96
CA ASN A 213 5.13 -8.39 -2.75
C ASN A 213 5.11 -9.16 -4.07
N ILE A 214 4.39 -8.65 -5.08
CA ILE A 214 4.44 -9.04 -6.49
C ILE A 214 4.89 -7.85 -7.30
N ILE A 215 5.61 -8.08 -8.37
CA ILE A 215 6.38 -7.04 -9.06
C ILE A 215 6.21 -7.08 -10.57
N SER A 216 6.48 -5.93 -11.22
CA SER A 216 6.66 -5.83 -12.67
C SER A 216 7.83 -4.91 -13.05
N GLY A 217 8.79 -4.73 -12.11
CA GLY A 217 9.85 -3.73 -12.21
C GLY A 217 9.29 -2.36 -11.82
N GLU A 218 8.59 -1.71 -12.71
CA GLU A 218 7.68 -0.60 -12.47
C GLU A 218 6.26 -1.02 -12.89
N GLY A 219 5.25 -0.55 -12.17
CA GLY A 219 3.84 -0.83 -12.48
C GLY A 219 2.91 -0.46 -11.35
N GLY A 220 1.65 -0.33 -11.69
CA GLY A 220 0.59 -0.04 -10.74
C GLY A 220 -0.78 -0.48 -11.27
N MET A 221 -1.79 -0.20 -10.48
CA MET A 221 -3.18 -0.49 -10.81
C MET A 221 -4.09 0.49 -10.07
N LEU A 222 -5.03 1.09 -10.80
CA LEU A 222 -6.18 1.74 -10.21
C LEU A 222 -7.32 0.72 -10.10
N ALA A 223 -7.78 0.45 -8.88
CA ALA A 223 -9.01 -0.26 -8.62
C ALA A 223 -10.14 0.75 -8.38
N ILE A 224 -11.30 0.49 -8.98
CA ILE A 224 -12.49 1.33 -8.93
C ILE A 224 -13.60 0.52 -8.28
N ASN A 225 -14.15 1.01 -7.16
CA ASN A 225 -15.21 0.35 -6.42
C ASN A 225 -16.58 1.01 -6.62
N ASP A 226 -16.59 2.23 -7.14
CA ASP A 226 -17.80 2.99 -7.43
C ASP A 226 -18.05 3.03 -8.95
N GLU A 227 -19.10 2.39 -9.39
CA GLU A 227 -19.44 2.21 -10.81
C GLU A 227 -19.63 3.55 -11.56
N ARG A 228 -19.98 4.64 -10.86
CA ARG A 228 -20.16 5.96 -11.44
C ARG A 228 -18.92 6.47 -12.17
N PHE A 229 -17.74 6.01 -11.79
CA PHE A 229 -16.46 6.49 -12.31
C PHE A 229 -15.85 5.60 -13.41
N ILE A 230 -16.37 4.40 -13.64
CA ILE A 230 -15.76 3.42 -14.56
C ILE A 230 -15.60 3.98 -15.96
N HIS A 231 -16.66 4.54 -16.52
CA HIS A 231 -16.66 5.08 -17.87
C HIS A 231 -15.62 6.18 -18.05
N ARG A 232 -15.60 7.17 -17.14
CA ARG A 232 -14.64 8.27 -17.20
C ARG A 232 -13.20 7.78 -16.96
N ALA A 233 -13.01 6.77 -16.12
CA ALA A 233 -11.69 6.19 -15.88
C ALA A 233 -11.07 5.55 -17.11
N GLU A 234 -11.85 4.83 -17.95
CA GLU A 234 -11.38 4.29 -19.22
C GLU A 234 -10.93 5.39 -20.19
N ILE A 235 -11.65 6.51 -20.22
CA ILE A 235 -11.30 7.68 -21.03
C ILE A 235 -9.99 8.31 -20.56
N ILE A 236 -9.87 8.61 -19.27
CA ILE A 236 -8.67 9.20 -18.66
C ILE A 236 -7.45 8.30 -18.87
N TRP A 237 -7.63 6.99 -18.71
CA TRP A 237 -6.61 5.98 -18.87
C TRP A 237 -6.00 5.96 -20.27
N GLU A 238 -6.81 6.17 -21.31
CA GLU A 238 -6.39 6.24 -22.70
C GLU A 238 -6.34 7.69 -23.23
N LYS A 239 -5.63 8.57 -22.55
CA LYS A 239 -5.28 9.93 -23.02
C LYS A 239 -6.46 10.89 -23.17
N GLY A 240 -7.56 10.66 -22.44
CA GLY A 240 -8.78 11.47 -22.58
C GLY A 240 -9.59 11.16 -23.86
N THR A 241 -9.39 9.97 -24.46
CA THR A 241 -10.11 9.56 -25.65
C THR A 241 -11.16 8.49 -25.34
N ASN A 242 -12.27 8.51 -26.05
CA ASN A 242 -13.27 7.46 -25.96
C ASN A 242 -12.98 6.25 -26.87
N ARG A 243 -11.71 5.89 -27.00
CA ARG A 243 -11.24 4.80 -27.87
C ARG A 243 -11.80 3.44 -27.45
N ALA A 244 -11.99 3.19 -26.15
CA ALA A 244 -12.58 1.95 -25.67
C ALA A 244 -14.01 1.74 -26.19
N GLU A 245 -14.82 2.80 -26.25
CA GLU A 245 -16.18 2.78 -26.82
C GLU A 245 -16.17 2.45 -28.31
N PHE A 246 -15.19 2.99 -29.05
CA PHE A 246 -15.03 2.67 -30.46
C PHE A 246 -14.77 1.18 -30.71
N PHE A 247 -13.88 0.57 -29.92
CA PHE A 247 -13.61 -0.86 -30.04
C PHE A 247 -14.76 -1.76 -29.58
N ARG A 248 -15.64 -1.27 -28.71
CA ARG A 248 -16.88 -1.95 -28.35
C ARG A 248 -18.02 -1.72 -29.37
N GLY A 249 -17.81 -0.85 -30.36
CA GLY A 249 -18.82 -0.53 -31.37
C GLY A 249 -19.91 0.43 -30.90
N GLU A 250 -19.70 1.12 -29.79
CA GLU A 250 -20.64 2.09 -29.20
C GLU A 250 -20.63 3.43 -29.95
N VAL A 251 -19.49 3.77 -30.56
CA VAL A 251 -19.31 4.99 -31.36
C VAL A 251 -18.65 4.66 -32.69
N ASN A 252 -18.97 5.41 -33.75
CA ASN A 252 -18.43 5.20 -35.09
C ASN A 252 -16.99 5.71 -35.28
N LYS A 253 -16.57 6.64 -34.44
CA LYS A 253 -15.22 7.22 -34.40
C LYS A 253 -14.91 7.60 -32.97
N TYR A 254 -13.64 7.53 -32.57
CA TYR A 254 -13.20 8.06 -31.28
C TYR A 254 -12.55 9.43 -31.47
N GLY A 255 -12.59 10.21 -30.40
CA GLY A 255 -12.02 11.55 -30.33
C GLY A 255 -11.44 11.87 -28.96
N TRP A 256 -10.92 13.06 -28.81
CA TRP A 256 -10.50 13.61 -27.53
C TRP A 256 -11.72 14.22 -26.82
N VAL A 257 -12.13 13.64 -25.70
CA VAL A 257 -13.40 13.97 -25.02
C VAL A 257 -13.24 14.43 -23.57
N ASP A 258 -12.07 14.18 -22.94
CA ASP A 258 -11.76 14.59 -21.58
C ASP A 258 -10.24 14.78 -21.41
N THR A 259 -9.82 15.27 -20.24
CA THR A 259 -8.41 15.22 -19.83
C THR A 259 -7.96 13.77 -19.62
N GLY A 260 -6.66 13.52 -19.72
CA GLY A 260 -6.10 12.21 -19.47
C GLY A 260 -4.61 12.15 -19.76
N SER A 261 -4.01 10.98 -19.62
CA SER A 261 -2.61 10.73 -19.98
C SER A 261 -2.42 9.31 -20.50
N SER A 262 -1.20 8.98 -20.89
CA SER A 262 -0.82 7.63 -21.32
C SER A 262 -0.56 6.74 -20.09
N PHE A 263 -1.59 6.40 -19.34
CA PHE A 263 -1.47 5.65 -18.09
C PHE A 263 -1.27 4.14 -18.31
N LEU A 264 -1.58 3.62 -19.49
CA LEU A 264 -1.48 2.18 -19.76
C LEU A 264 -0.01 1.71 -19.76
N PRO A 265 0.31 0.59 -19.09
CA PRO A 265 1.58 -0.10 -19.30
C PRO A 265 1.58 -0.83 -20.66
N SER A 266 2.78 -1.14 -21.17
CA SER A 266 2.91 -2.05 -22.30
C SER A 266 2.52 -3.48 -21.92
N GLU A 267 2.20 -4.32 -22.94
CA GLU A 267 1.97 -5.76 -22.73
C GLU A 267 3.20 -6.49 -22.19
N VAL A 268 4.40 -5.98 -22.42
CA VAL A 268 5.63 -6.52 -21.86
C VAL A 268 5.63 -6.43 -20.32
N ILE A 269 5.22 -5.28 -19.78
CA ILE A 269 5.09 -5.07 -18.32
C ILE A 269 3.95 -5.93 -17.76
N ALA A 270 2.80 -5.97 -18.45
CA ALA A 270 1.66 -6.77 -18.04
C ALA A 270 1.98 -8.28 -18.07
N ALA A 271 2.74 -8.76 -19.05
CA ALA A 271 3.20 -10.14 -19.14
C ALA A 271 4.15 -10.51 -18.00
N PHE A 272 5.07 -9.61 -17.65
CA PHE A 272 5.93 -9.79 -16.47
C PHE A 272 5.07 -9.90 -15.19
N LEU A 273 4.13 -8.99 -15.01
CA LEU A 273 3.23 -9.01 -13.85
C LEU A 273 2.40 -10.29 -13.79
N TRP A 274 1.92 -10.80 -14.94
CA TRP A 274 1.13 -12.02 -14.97
C TRP A 274 1.88 -13.22 -14.39
N ALA A 275 3.16 -13.37 -14.69
CA ALA A 275 4.00 -14.41 -14.10
C ALA A 275 4.03 -14.36 -12.56
N GLN A 276 4.05 -13.16 -12.00
CA GLN A 276 4.03 -12.95 -10.54
C GLN A 276 2.64 -13.23 -9.96
N VAL A 277 1.58 -12.80 -10.65
CA VAL A 277 0.17 -12.99 -10.24
C VAL A 277 -0.17 -14.48 -10.10
N GLU A 278 0.27 -15.33 -11.04
CA GLU A 278 0.07 -16.78 -10.95
C GLU A 278 0.71 -17.42 -9.71
N HIS A 279 1.71 -16.76 -9.11
CA HIS A 279 2.43 -17.24 -7.94
C HIS A 279 2.14 -16.45 -6.67
N LEU A 280 1.12 -15.58 -6.68
CA LEU A 280 0.80 -14.68 -5.57
C LEU A 280 0.67 -15.42 -4.23
N ASP A 281 -0.09 -16.51 -4.19
CA ASP A 281 -0.32 -17.26 -2.94
C ASP A 281 1.00 -17.81 -2.37
N MET A 282 1.83 -18.40 -3.22
CA MET A 282 3.14 -18.95 -2.83
C MET A 282 4.07 -17.85 -2.29
N ILE A 283 4.10 -16.70 -2.96
CA ILE A 283 4.92 -15.55 -2.55
C ILE A 283 4.43 -15.03 -1.19
N GLN A 284 3.14 -14.88 -1.01
CA GLN A 284 2.54 -14.38 0.23
C GLN A 284 2.78 -15.34 1.41
N ASP A 285 2.61 -16.63 1.22
CA ASP A 285 2.84 -17.64 2.27
C ASP A 285 4.29 -17.62 2.75
N LYS A 286 5.25 -17.53 1.83
CA LYS A 286 6.67 -17.43 2.18
C LYS A 286 6.98 -16.16 2.95
N ARG A 287 6.43 -15.00 2.53
CA ARG A 287 6.64 -13.73 3.21
C ARG A 287 6.03 -13.72 4.62
N LYS A 288 4.81 -14.26 4.79
CA LYS A 288 4.15 -14.40 6.10
C LYS A 288 4.97 -15.27 7.06
N GLN A 289 5.56 -16.39 6.57
CA GLN A 289 6.44 -17.23 7.39
C GLN A 289 7.69 -16.48 7.87
N LEU A 290 8.33 -15.69 7.01
CA LEU A 290 9.50 -14.89 7.38
C LEU A 290 9.13 -13.81 8.40
N TRP A 291 8.02 -13.11 8.16
CA TRP A 291 7.50 -12.06 9.05
C TRP A 291 7.25 -12.63 10.46
N HIS A 292 6.59 -13.78 10.53
CA HIS A 292 6.30 -14.46 11.79
C HIS A 292 7.59 -14.90 12.50
N THR A 293 8.58 -15.40 11.75
CA THR A 293 9.88 -15.76 12.31
C THR A 293 10.58 -14.54 12.96
N TYR A 294 10.57 -13.38 12.30
CA TYR A 294 11.06 -12.13 12.89
C TYR A 294 10.32 -11.78 14.18
N TYR A 295 8.99 -11.81 14.11
CA TYR A 295 8.15 -11.41 15.24
C TYR A 295 8.43 -12.26 16.48
N GLU A 296 8.47 -13.57 16.34
CA GLU A 296 8.73 -14.51 17.43
C GLU A 296 10.12 -14.33 18.05
N LEU A 297 11.14 -14.15 17.20
CA LEU A 297 12.52 -14.01 17.68
C LEU A 297 12.78 -12.66 18.36
N LEU A 298 12.06 -11.60 17.97
CA LEU A 298 12.26 -10.25 18.51
C LEU A 298 11.29 -9.92 19.63
N LYS A 299 10.15 -10.61 19.74
CA LYS A 299 9.14 -10.37 20.79
C LYS A 299 9.69 -10.37 22.20
N PRO A 300 10.56 -11.30 22.64
CA PRO A 300 11.11 -11.29 24.01
C PRO A 300 11.95 -10.04 24.33
N LEU A 301 12.51 -9.36 23.32
CA LEU A 301 13.24 -8.10 23.49
C LEU A 301 12.28 -6.91 23.55
N ALA A 302 11.27 -6.93 22.70
CA ALA A 302 10.21 -5.91 22.73
C ALA A 302 9.43 -5.93 24.05
N ASP A 303 9.12 -7.12 24.58
CA ASP A 303 8.47 -7.30 25.90
C ASP A 303 9.31 -6.72 27.05
N LYS A 304 10.63 -6.60 26.89
CA LYS A 304 11.53 -5.90 27.82
C LYS A 304 11.58 -4.38 27.58
N GLY A 305 10.83 -3.87 26.60
CA GLY A 305 10.78 -2.45 26.28
C GLY A 305 12.00 -1.93 25.52
N LEU A 306 12.78 -2.77 24.83
CA LEU A 306 14.00 -2.32 24.13
C LEU A 306 13.69 -1.64 22.79
N PHE A 307 12.55 -1.93 22.19
CA PHE A 307 11.98 -1.31 20.99
C PHE A 307 10.52 -1.74 20.84
N ILE A 308 9.80 -1.15 19.91
CA ILE A 308 8.40 -1.48 19.61
C ILE A 308 8.34 -2.31 18.33
N LEU A 309 7.60 -3.43 18.35
CA LEU A 309 7.28 -4.23 17.16
C LEU A 309 6.02 -3.72 16.46
N PRO A 310 5.78 -4.15 15.19
CA PRO A 310 4.54 -3.83 14.49
C PRO A 310 3.32 -4.27 15.30
N ASP A 311 2.41 -3.34 15.54
CA ASP A 311 1.09 -3.61 16.10
C ASP A 311 0.12 -3.95 14.97
N LEU A 312 -0.69 -4.99 15.15
CA LEU A 312 -1.71 -5.40 14.19
C LEU A 312 -3.09 -5.14 14.80
N PRO A 313 -3.79 -4.10 14.32
CA PRO A 313 -5.15 -3.85 14.75
C PRO A 313 -6.05 -5.06 14.52
N SER A 314 -6.97 -5.34 15.43
CA SER A 314 -7.85 -6.52 15.36
C SER A 314 -8.78 -6.55 14.14
N TYR A 315 -8.92 -5.43 13.45
CA TYR A 315 -9.69 -5.30 12.21
C TYR A 315 -8.86 -5.52 10.94
N ALA A 316 -7.54 -5.74 11.04
CA ALA A 316 -6.67 -5.83 9.88
C ALA A 316 -5.82 -7.09 9.88
N THR A 317 -5.60 -7.67 8.70
CA THR A 317 -4.57 -8.69 8.50
C THR A 317 -3.26 -8.06 8.08
N ASN A 318 -2.19 -8.86 8.08
CA ASN A 318 -0.86 -8.49 7.61
C ASN A 318 -0.51 -9.29 6.35
N ASN A 319 -0.09 -8.62 5.29
CA ASN A 319 0.39 -9.25 4.06
C ASN A 319 1.91 -9.44 4.04
N ALA A 320 2.59 -9.17 5.13
CA ALA A 320 4.04 -9.27 5.25
C ALA A 320 4.82 -8.48 4.16
N HIS A 321 4.30 -7.28 3.81
CA HIS A 321 4.99 -6.39 2.87
C HIS A 321 6.38 -6.00 3.39
N MET A 322 6.50 -5.72 4.67
CA MET A 322 7.76 -5.42 5.34
C MET A 322 7.74 -5.91 6.79
N PHE A 323 8.93 -6.08 7.37
CA PHE A 323 9.10 -6.14 8.81
C PHE A 323 9.85 -4.89 9.29
N TYR A 324 9.37 -4.28 10.37
CA TYR A 324 10.00 -3.09 10.94
C TYR A 324 10.03 -3.18 12.47
N LEU A 325 10.85 -2.37 13.08
CA LEU A 325 10.81 -2.06 14.50
C LEU A 325 10.94 -0.55 14.70
N VAL A 326 10.48 -0.05 15.86
CA VAL A 326 10.54 1.37 16.19
C VAL A 326 11.41 1.53 17.42
N CYS A 327 12.55 2.20 17.28
CA CYS A 327 13.48 2.57 18.34
C CYS A 327 12.88 3.69 19.20
N HIS A 328 13.50 4.00 20.34
CA HIS A 328 13.03 5.08 21.22
C HIS A 328 13.57 6.47 20.81
N SER A 329 14.62 6.50 20.00
CA SER A 329 15.20 7.75 19.49
C SER A 329 15.84 7.59 18.12
N LEU A 330 16.09 8.74 17.46
CA LEU A 330 16.85 8.83 16.22
C LEU A 330 18.28 8.25 16.37
N ASP A 331 18.91 8.49 17.51
CA ASP A 331 20.27 8.01 17.80
C ASP A 331 20.30 6.48 17.90
N GLU A 332 19.32 5.88 18.61
CA GLU A 332 19.19 4.43 18.68
C GLU A 332 18.95 3.82 17.31
N ARG A 333 18.02 4.40 16.52
CA ARG A 333 17.75 3.97 15.14
C ARG A 333 19.02 4.01 14.30
N THR A 334 19.75 5.13 14.35
CA THR A 334 20.97 5.33 13.57
C THR A 334 22.06 4.34 13.98
N ALA A 335 22.23 4.12 15.29
CA ALA A 335 23.18 3.15 15.84
C ALA A 335 22.82 1.70 15.45
N LEU A 336 21.52 1.35 15.42
CA LEU A 336 21.06 0.03 15.00
C LEU A 336 21.33 -0.21 13.52
N ILE A 337 20.99 0.73 12.66
CA ILE A 337 21.26 0.63 11.21
C ILE A 337 22.77 0.46 10.96
N LYS A 338 23.59 1.26 11.66
CA LYS A 338 25.05 1.13 11.58
C LYS A 338 25.53 -0.24 12.02
N LYS A 339 25.05 -0.74 13.18
CA LYS A 339 25.43 -2.08 13.71
C LYS A 339 25.07 -3.18 12.73
N LEU A 340 23.88 -3.12 12.11
CA LEU A 340 23.47 -4.10 11.09
C LEU A 340 24.38 -4.01 9.86
N LYS A 341 24.66 -2.81 9.37
CA LYS A 341 25.57 -2.59 8.24
C LYS A 341 26.99 -3.11 8.50
N ASP A 342 27.54 -2.88 9.70
CA ASP A 342 28.86 -3.37 10.12
C ASP A 342 28.92 -4.92 10.20
N ASN A 343 27.77 -5.61 10.13
CA ASN A 343 27.61 -7.06 10.06
C ASN A 343 27.06 -7.53 8.71
N ASP A 344 27.28 -6.76 7.64
CA ASP A 344 26.85 -7.09 6.28
C ASP A 344 25.32 -7.26 6.10
N ILE A 345 24.51 -6.56 6.89
CA ILE A 345 23.05 -6.57 6.81
C ILE A 345 22.56 -5.17 6.47
N LEU A 346 21.84 -5.02 5.35
CA LEU A 346 21.27 -3.75 4.92
C LEU A 346 19.86 -3.55 5.48
N ALA A 347 19.75 -2.75 6.54
CA ALA A 347 18.49 -2.22 7.05
C ALA A 347 18.39 -0.72 6.72
N VAL A 348 17.16 -0.20 6.59
CA VAL A 348 16.92 1.18 6.15
C VAL A 348 15.86 1.86 7.02
N PHE A 349 15.92 3.19 7.10
CA PHE A 349 14.79 3.99 7.57
C PHE A 349 13.66 3.99 6.53
N HIS A 350 12.47 4.50 6.89
CA HIS A 350 11.38 4.63 5.96
C HIS A 350 10.67 5.96 6.15
N TYR A 351 10.53 6.68 5.06
CA TYR A 351 9.92 7.98 4.90
C TYR A 351 10.44 9.08 5.84
N LEU A 352 10.35 10.31 5.35
CA LEU A 352 10.38 11.53 6.14
C LEU A 352 8.96 12.08 6.17
N SER A 353 8.60 12.76 7.24
CA SER A 353 7.29 13.42 7.35
C SER A 353 7.14 14.45 6.24
N LEU A 354 6.07 14.35 5.44
CA LEU A 354 5.87 15.25 4.28
C LEU A 354 5.62 16.69 4.68
N HIS A 355 4.98 16.95 5.83
CA HIS A 355 4.70 18.30 6.32
C HIS A 355 5.97 19.09 6.61
N SER A 356 7.07 18.43 6.99
CA SER A 356 8.39 19.03 7.27
C SER A 356 9.33 18.98 6.07
N SER A 357 8.91 18.47 4.92
CA SER A 357 9.75 18.37 3.72
C SER A 357 10.11 19.76 3.19
N PRO A 358 11.29 19.92 2.52
CA PRO A 358 11.67 21.21 1.92
C PRO A 358 10.64 21.77 0.95
N TYR A 359 9.85 20.92 0.31
CA TYR A 359 8.83 21.33 -0.64
C TYR A 359 7.53 21.82 0.04
N TYR A 360 7.19 21.27 1.22
CA TYR A 360 5.87 21.50 1.80
C TYR A 360 5.88 22.25 3.15
N ASN A 361 6.99 22.37 3.85
CA ASN A 361 7.10 23.01 5.16
C ASN A 361 6.51 24.42 5.22
N ASN A 362 6.71 25.23 4.16
CA ASN A 362 6.17 26.59 4.07
C ASN A 362 4.68 26.64 3.64
N LYS A 363 4.08 25.50 3.30
CA LYS A 363 2.68 25.36 2.87
C LYS A 363 1.82 24.69 3.95
N HIS A 364 2.48 24.02 4.89
CA HIS A 364 1.84 23.39 6.03
C HIS A 364 1.31 24.45 7.01
N ASP A 365 0.20 24.17 7.67
CA ASP A 365 -0.48 25.08 8.61
C ASP A 365 0.21 25.22 9.98
N GLY A 366 1.35 24.57 10.19
CA GLY A 366 2.17 24.64 11.41
C GLY A 366 1.71 23.72 12.54
N ARG A 367 0.68 22.90 12.35
CA ARG A 367 0.29 21.90 13.35
C ARG A 367 1.41 20.87 13.56
N LYS A 368 1.61 20.47 14.82
CA LYS A 368 2.55 19.39 15.16
C LYS A 368 1.91 18.04 14.86
N LEU A 369 2.70 17.15 14.29
CA LEU A 369 2.31 15.77 13.96
C LEU A 369 3.29 14.78 14.64
N PRO A 370 3.26 14.70 15.98
CA PRO A 370 4.33 14.06 16.76
C PRO A 370 4.47 12.55 16.49
N ASN A 371 3.38 11.87 16.13
CA ASN A 371 3.47 10.45 15.82
C ASN A 371 4.11 10.22 14.45
N CYS A 372 3.80 11.04 13.43
CA CYS A 372 4.47 11.00 12.14
C CYS A 372 5.98 11.24 12.29
N ASP A 373 6.37 12.23 13.09
CA ASP A 373 7.78 12.56 13.33
C ASP A 373 8.49 11.45 14.10
N LYS A 374 7.83 10.85 15.09
CA LYS A 374 8.34 9.67 15.82
C LYS A 374 8.64 8.52 14.86
N PHE A 375 7.74 8.19 13.94
CA PHE A 375 8.00 7.12 12.98
C PHE A 375 9.09 7.51 11.98
N ALA A 376 9.15 8.75 11.51
CA ALA A 376 10.21 9.24 10.63
C ALA A 376 11.60 9.12 11.28
N ASP A 377 11.71 9.41 12.58
CA ASP A 377 12.97 9.38 13.31
C ASP A 377 13.36 7.98 13.77
N CYS A 378 12.40 7.15 14.18
CA CYS A 378 12.68 5.96 15.00
C CYS A 378 12.47 4.63 14.27
N LEU A 379 11.78 4.60 13.10
CA LEU A 379 11.44 3.35 12.44
C LEU A 379 12.62 2.80 11.62
N VAL A 380 12.87 1.49 11.78
CA VAL A 380 13.86 0.71 11.00
C VAL A 380 13.14 -0.42 10.27
N ARG A 381 13.35 -0.52 8.97
CA ARG A 381 12.90 -1.65 8.17
C ARG A 381 14.02 -2.67 8.03
N LEU A 382 13.71 -3.92 8.31
CA LEU A 382 14.64 -5.06 8.18
C LEU A 382 14.51 -5.70 6.79
N PRO A 383 15.53 -6.46 6.35
CA PRO A 383 15.49 -7.22 5.11
C PRO A 383 14.23 -8.09 5.01
N MET A 384 13.50 -8.00 3.88
CA MET A 384 12.27 -8.76 3.68
C MET A 384 12.01 -9.02 2.20
N TYR A 385 12.40 -10.18 1.70
CA TYR A 385 12.21 -10.62 0.31
C TYR A 385 12.01 -12.14 0.23
N TYR A 386 11.53 -12.65 -0.89
CA TYR A 386 11.13 -14.05 -1.03
C TYR A 386 12.28 -15.04 -0.76
N ASP A 387 13.49 -14.79 -1.30
CA ASP A 387 14.64 -15.67 -1.16
C ASP A 387 15.33 -15.59 0.22
N LEU A 388 14.89 -14.69 1.11
CA LEU A 388 15.44 -14.61 2.47
C LEU A 388 15.19 -15.93 3.18
N THR A 389 16.23 -16.48 3.83
CA THR A 389 16.10 -17.74 4.57
C THR A 389 15.74 -17.50 6.03
N LYS A 390 15.21 -18.52 6.71
CA LYS A 390 14.99 -18.45 8.16
C LYS A 390 16.30 -18.28 8.93
N ASP A 391 17.42 -18.78 8.41
CA ASP A 391 18.72 -18.64 9.05
C ASP A 391 19.28 -17.23 8.87
N ASP A 392 19.02 -16.56 7.72
CA ASP A 392 19.30 -15.13 7.58
C ASP A 392 18.49 -14.30 8.60
N VAL A 393 17.21 -14.62 8.77
CA VAL A 393 16.37 -13.95 9.78
C VAL A 393 16.91 -14.13 11.20
N LYS A 394 17.35 -15.35 11.56
CA LYS A 394 17.99 -15.63 12.85
C LYS A 394 19.25 -14.79 13.03
N LEU A 395 20.12 -14.76 12.01
CA LEU A 395 21.36 -13.98 12.05
C LEU A 395 21.07 -12.48 12.27
N ILE A 396 20.08 -11.92 11.53
CA ILE A 396 19.65 -10.53 11.70
C ILE A 396 19.19 -10.28 13.14
N CYS A 397 18.36 -11.17 13.69
CA CYS A 397 17.85 -11.07 15.05
C CYS A 397 18.98 -11.18 16.10
N GLU A 398 19.98 -12.04 15.89
CA GLU A 398 21.13 -12.13 16.80
C GLU A 398 21.97 -10.83 16.81
N VAL A 399 22.18 -10.21 15.65
CA VAL A 399 22.87 -8.90 15.59
C VAL A 399 22.07 -7.81 16.32
N ILE A 400 20.73 -7.82 16.19
CA ILE A 400 19.85 -6.91 16.95
C ILE A 400 19.98 -7.17 18.45
N LYS A 401 19.93 -8.43 18.90
CA LYS A 401 20.12 -8.79 20.32
C LYS A 401 21.47 -8.31 20.86
N MET A 402 22.56 -8.49 20.10
CA MET A 402 23.89 -8.00 20.51
C MET A 402 23.90 -6.50 20.70
N LYS A 403 23.18 -5.71 19.89
CA LYS A 403 23.10 -4.25 20.03
C LYS A 403 22.43 -3.83 21.34
N PHE A 404 21.36 -4.52 21.73
CA PHE A 404 20.55 -4.16 22.90
C PHE A 404 20.98 -4.87 24.21
N ASN A 405 21.75 -5.97 24.14
CA ASN A 405 22.31 -6.64 25.34
C ASN A 405 23.62 -5.98 25.81
N THR A 406 24.15 -4.99 25.10
CA THR A 406 25.37 -4.27 25.44
C THR A 406 25.06 -3.00 26.30
N ILE A 407 23.80 -2.83 26.68
CA ILE A 407 23.29 -1.80 27.57
C ILE A 407 22.88 -2.48 28.89
#